data_3446cf40b3e184721c65dc0fbaf6d6b3
#
_entry.id   3446cf40b3e184721c65dc0fbaf6d6b3
#
_cell.length_a   1.000
_cell.length_b   1.000
_cell.length_c   1.000
_cell.angle_alpha   90.00
_cell.angle_beta   90.00
_cell.angle_gamma   90.00
#
_symmetry.space_group_name_H-M   'P 1'
#
loop_
_entity.id
_entity.type
_entity.pdbx_description
1 polymer ?
#
loop_
_entity_poly.entity_id
_entity_poly.type
_entity_poly.pdbx_seq_one_letter_code
_entity_poly.pdbx_strand_id
1 'polypeptide(L)'
;QLDFSDIDGIRKVVEECNQLPVHPRHPYVGDLVHTAFSGSHQDAIRKGFAQQQDGALWEVPYLPIDPADIGRSYEAVIRVNSQSGKGGITYLLEQEYGISLPRRMQIEFSQVVQAETDRVGLEMTAQQIYALLHKEYLQANMPYALVSHRLQEENGNSAVDVEVHSEGETQHWRGKGNGALEALVAAMPIDVEIMDYNEHAIGAGTHAKAAAYIELRVAGERPVHGVGVDENITTASFRALFSALNRSLSQQDAKAA
;
A
#
# COMPACT_ATOMS: atom_id res chain seq x y z
N GLN A 1 36.34 -24.61 11.72
CA GLN A 1 35.35 -23.83 10.92
C GLN A 1 34.78 -22.76 11.82
N LEU A 2 34.74 -21.52 11.38
CA LEU A 2 34.13 -20.43 12.12
C LEU A 2 32.61 -20.46 11.88
N ASP A 3 31.84 -20.16 12.92
CA ASP A 3 30.40 -20.05 12.87
C ASP A 3 30.01 -18.56 12.90
N PHE A 4 29.29 -18.09 11.88
CA PHE A 4 28.79 -16.72 11.75
C PHE A 4 27.27 -16.65 11.78
N SER A 5 26.59 -17.74 12.17
CA SER A 5 25.12 -17.81 12.20
C SER A 5 24.45 -16.82 13.18
N ASP A 6 25.23 -16.18 14.08
CA ASP A 6 24.78 -15.10 14.96
C ASP A 6 25.72 -13.89 14.91
N ILE A 7 25.86 -13.30 13.73
CA ILE A 7 26.80 -12.18 13.55
C ILE A 7 26.36 -10.93 14.32
N ASP A 8 25.06 -10.75 14.55
CA ASP A 8 24.52 -9.61 15.32
C ASP A 8 24.81 -9.76 16.82
N GLY A 9 24.81 -10.98 17.36
CA GLY A 9 25.27 -11.25 18.72
C GLY A 9 26.76 -10.94 18.90
N ILE A 10 27.57 -11.36 17.93
CA ILE A 10 29.02 -11.03 17.90
C ILE A 10 29.22 -9.51 17.87
N ARG A 11 28.48 -8.78 17.00
CA ARG A 11 28.53 -7.32 16.91
C ARG A 11 28.24 -6.66 18.24
N LYS A 12 27.16 -7.05 18.92
CA LYS A 12 26.77 -6.48 20.23
C LYS A 12 27.88 -6.64 21.28
N VAL A 13 28.46 -7.82 21.37
CA VAL A 13 29.58 -8.08 22.28
C VAL A 13 30.78 -7.19 21.97
N VAL A 14 31.13 -7.02 20.68
CA VAL A 14 32.23 -6.15 20.25
C VAL A 14 31.95 -4.68 20.60
N GLU A 15 30.75 -4.19 20.32
CA GLU A 15 30.34 -2.82 20.65
C GLU A 15 30.36 -2.56 22.16
N GLU A 16 29.88 -3.52 22.96
CA GLU A 16 29.92 -3.44 24.42
C GLU A 16 31.37 -3.43 24.99
N CYS A 17 32.24 -4.31 24.48
CA CYS A 17 33.60 -4.39 24.93
C CYS A 17 34.46 -3.16 24.55
N ASN A 18 34.27 -2.65 23.34
CA ASN A 18 35.09 -1.56 22.81
C ASN A 18 34.47 -0.18 23.06
N GLN A 19 33.18 -0.11 23.46
CA GLN A 19 32.40 1.13 23.59
C GLN A 19 32.40 1.98 22.30
N LEU A 20 32.46 1.30 21.14
CA LEU A 20 32.46 1.92 19.82
C LEU A 20 31.38 1.24 18.95
N PRO A 21 30.49 2.00 18.31
CA PRO A 21 29.51 1.43 17.40
C PRO A 21 30.17 0.91 16.12
N VAL A 22 29.68 -0.22 15.62
CA VAL A 22 30.09 -0.74 14.31
C VAL A 22 29.53 0.16 13.21
N HIS A 23 30.38 0.51 12.24
CA HIS A 23 29.97 1.36 11.14
C HIS A 23 28.82 0.71 10.34
N PRO A 24 27.74 1.44 9.99
CA PRO A 24 26.58 0.87 9.28
C PRO A 24 26.90 0.14 7.97
N ARG A 25 28.01 0.48 7.31
CA ARG A 25 28.50 -0.18 6.08
C ARG A 25 29.67 -1.14 6.36
N HIS A 26 29.87 -1.59 7.60
CA HIS A 26 30.90 -2.58 7.92
C HIS A 26 30.60 -3.89 7.16
N PRO A 27 31.59 -4.51 6.46
CA PRO A 27 31.39 -5.77 5.74
C PRO A 27 30.74 -6.84 6.63
N TYR A 28 29.70 -7.50 6.13
CA TYR A 28 28.86 -8.53 6.74
C TYR A 28 28.01 -8.08 7.94
N VAL A 29 28.48 -7.16 8.77
CA VAL A 29 27.91 -6.82 10.09
C VAL A 29 27.13 -5.50 10.07
N GLY A 30 27.45 -4.59 9.15
CA GLY A 30 26.80 -3.29 9.07
C GLY A 30 25.32 -3.41 8.68
N ASP A 31 24.48 -2.56 9.24
CA ASP A 31 23.02 -2.58 8.98
C ASP A 31 22.65 -2.26 7.52
N LEU A 32 23.55 -1.60 6.78
CA LEU A 32 23.33 -1.20 5.38
C LEU A 32 24.01 -2.10 4.36
N VAL A 33 24.70 -3.17 4.79
CA VAL A 33 25.48 -4.02 3.87
C VAL A 33 24.59 -4.78 2.89
N HIS A 34 23.44 -5.24 3.36
CA HIS A 34 22.49 -5.99 2.54
C HIS A 34 21.29 -5.13 2.09
N THR A 35 21.40 -3.79 2.16
CA THR A 35 20.31 -2.87 1.88
C THR A 35 20.42 -2.29 0.48
N ALA A 36 19.34 -2.33 -0.28
CA ALA A 36 19.20 -1.72 -1.60
C ALA A 36 18.17 -0.57 -1.56
N PHE A 37 18.55 0.60 -2.07
CA PHE A 37 17.67 1.78 -2.14
C PHE A 37 17.16 2.06 -3.56
N SER A 38 17.88 1.61 -4.58
CA SER A 38 17.50 1.78 -5.98
C SER A 38 16.40 0.80 -6.37
N GLY A 39 15.32 1.28 -6.98
CA GLY A 39 14.21 0.45 -7.43
C GLY A 39 14.62 -0.65 -8.44
N SER A 40 15.62 -0.39 -9.29
CA SER A 40 16.15 -1.40 -10.21
C SER A 40 16.92 -2.51 -9.49
N HIS A 41 17.69 -2.16 -8.45
CA HIS A 41 18.37 -3.15 -7.61
C HIS A 41 17.37 -3.99 -6.81
N GLN A 42 16.36 -3.35 -6.23
CA GLN A 42 15.30 -4.02 -5.48
C GLN A 42 14.52 -5.02 -6.35
N ASP A 43 14.17 -4.62 -7.59
CA ASP A 43 13.50 -5.53 -8.53
C ASP A 43 14.39 -6.70 -8.96
N ALA A 44 15.69 -6.46 -9.15
CA ALA A 44 16.65 -7.53 -9.47
C ALA A 44 16.83 -8.50 -8.30
N ILE A 45 16.94 -8.01 -7.06
CA ILE A 45 17.02 -8.84 -5.85
C ILE A 45 15.74 -9.67 -5.71
N ARG A 46 14.56 -9.07 -5.85
CA ARG A 46 13.27 -9.77 -5.80
C ARG A 46 13.19 -10.92 -6.81
N LYS A 47 13.60 -10.66 -8.06
CA LYS A 47 13.65 -11.69 -9.11
C LYS A 47 14.67 -12.77 -8.79
N GLY A 48 15.82 -12.40 -8.23
CA GLY A 48 16.84 -13.35 -7.79
C GLY A 48 16.30 -14.30 -6.71
N PHE A 49 15.66 -13.78 -5.67
CA PHE A 49 15.02 -14.61 -4.64
C PHE A 49 13.96 -15.56 -5.21
N ALA A 50 13.13 -15.08 -6.14
CA ALA A 50 12.10 -15.91 -6.77
C ALA A 50 12.66 -17.06 -7.62
N GLN A 51 13.92 -16.97 -8.06
CA GLN A 51 14.61 -17.98 -8.86
C GLN A 51 15.59 -18.85 -8.04
N GLN A 52 15.97 -18.40 -6.84
CA GLN A 52 16.89 -19.13 -5.97
C GLN A 52 16.23 -20.44 -5.51
N GLN A 53 16.94 -21.55 -5.65
CA GLN A 53 16.51 -22.89 -5.23
C GLN A 53 17.25 -23.30 -3.97
N ASP A 54 16.57 -24.03 -3.09
CA ASP A 54 17.18 -24.58 -1.88
C ASP A 54 18.37 -25.48 -2.21
N GLY A 55 19.52 -25.19 -1.57
CA GLY A 55 20.75 -25.94 -1.78
C GLY A 55 21.51 -25.64 -3.09
N ALA A 56 21.03 -24.75 -3.93
CA ALA A 56 21.75 -24.25 -5.09
C ALA A 56 22.83 -23.23 -4.71
N LEU A 57 23.76 -22.98 -5.64
CA LEU A 57 24.71 -21.89 -5.47
C LEU A 57 23.95 -20.55 -5.33
N TRP A 58 24.45 -19.70 -4.43
CA TRP A 58 23.86 -18.36 -4.21
C TRP A 58 24.14 -17.45 -5.41
N GLU A 59 23.07 -16.99 -6.07
CA GLU A 59 23.16 -16.17 -7.30
C GLU A 59 22.26 -14.93 -7.25
N VAL A 60 21.81 -14.51 -6.05
CA VAL A 60 20.95 -13.33 -5.93
C VAL A 60 21.77 -12.06 -6.23
N PRO A 61 21.37 -11.24 -7.21
CA PRO A 61 22.09 -10.04 -7.59
C PRO A 61 22.23 -9.05 -6.42
N TYR A 62 23.36 -8.35 -6.35
CA TYR A 62 23.69 -7.33 -5.33
C TYR A 62 23.84 -7.86 -3.90
N LEU A 63 23.59 -9.11 -3.64
CA LEU A 63 23.81 -9.76 -2.35
C LEU A 63 24.98 -10.74 -2.46
N PRO A 64 26.17 -10.40 -1.95
CA PRO A 64 27.38 -11.21 -2.12
C PRO A 64 27.33 -12.55 -1.38
N ILE A 65 26.48 -12.64 -0.36
CA ILE A 65 26.22 -13.87 0.42
C ILE A 65 24.73 -13.93 0.77
N ASP A 66 24.25 -15.12 1.09
CA ASP A 66 22.92 -15.29 1.68
C ASP A 66 22.90 -14.65 3.10
N PRO A 67 22.05 -13.67 3.37
CA PRO A 67 21.91 -13.12 4.71
C PRO A 67 21.58 -14.16 5.78
N ALA A 68 20.88 -15.25 5.42
CA ALA A 68 20.56 -16.34 6.32
C ALA A 68 21.79 -17.08 6.84
N ASP A 69 22.88 -17.17 6.06
CA ASP A 69 24.14 -17.80 6.45
C ASP A 69 24.84 -17.08 7.62
N ILE A 70 24.48 -15.82 7.84
CA ILE A 70 25.01 -15.01 8.93
C ILE A 70 23.94 -14.65 9.98
N GLY A 71 22.82 -15.39 10.00
CA GLY A 71 21.72 -15.22 10.95
C GLY A 71 20.88 -13.95 10.74
N ARG A 72 20.91 -13.37 9.54
CA ARG A 72 20.11 -12.19 9.18
C ARG A 72 18.93 -12.57 8.32
N SER A 73 17.85 -11.81 8.44
CA SER A 73 16.67 -11.93 7.58
C SER A 73 16.78 -11.04 6.35
N TYR A 74 15.93 -11.33 5.35
CA TYR A 74 15.81 -10.51 4.15
C TYR A 74 15.01 -9.21 4.37
N GLU A 75 14.38 -9.03 5.51
CA GLU A 75 13.51 -7.88 5.81
C GLU A 75 14.26 -6.54 5.77
N ALA A 76 15.56 -6.53 6.06
CA ALA A 76 16.38 -5.32 6.03
C ALA A 76 16.91 -4.95 4.64
N VAL A 77 16.70 -5.80 3.63
CA VAL A 77 17.32 -5.63 2.30
C VAL A 77 16.66 -4.53 1.49
N ILE A 78 15.34 -4.36 1.62
CA ILE A 78 14.57 -3.37 0.88
C ILE A 78 14.13 -2.25 1.82
N ARG A 79 14.68 -1.06 1.61
CA ARG A 79 14.28 0.18 2.32
C ARG A 79 13.81 1.22 1.31
N VAL A 80 12.91 2.07 1.76
CA VAL A 80 12.33 3.13 0.93
C VAL A 80 12.80 4.49 1.43
N ASN A 81 13.38 5.27 0.52
CA ASN A 81 13.71 6.68 0.72
C ASN A 81 13.20 7.49 -0.49
N SER A 82 13.47 8.79 -0.53
CA SER A 82 13.04 9.69 -1.62
C SER A 82 13.53 9.27 -3.02
N GLN A 83 14.60 8.46 -3.09
CA GLN A 83 15.15 7.94 -4.36
C GLN A 83 14.62 6.54 -4.71
N SER A 84 13.88 5.91 -3.80
CA SER A 84 13.31 4.59 -4.03
C SER A 84 12.13 4.71 -4.99
N GLY A 85 12.20 3.98 -6.09
CA GLY A 85 11.09 3.94 -7.06
C GLY A 85 9.87 3.18 -6.52
N LYS A 86 8.76 3.28 -7.25
CA LYS A 86 7.48 2.62 -6.95
C LYS A 86 7.60 1.10 -6.67
N GLY A 87 8.61 0.42 -7.25
CA GLY A 87 8.82 -1.02 -7.09
C GLY A 87 9.11 -1.44 -5.65
N GLY A 88 9.92 -0.68 -4.90
CA GLY A 88 10.21 -0.97 -3.49
C GLY A 88 9.00 -0.77 -2.59
N ILE A 89 8.24 0.30 -2.80
CA ILE A 89 7.01 0.60 -2.06
C ILE A 89 5.98 -0.53 -2.27
N THR A 90 5.75 -0.91 -3.53
CA THR A 90 4.80 -1.96 -3.89
C THR A 90 5.19 -3.31 -3.28
N TYR A 91 6.48 -3.66 -3.38
CA TYR A 91 6.99 -4.90 -2.82
C TYR A 91 6.75 -4.99 -1.30
N LEU A 92 7.07 -3.94 -0.55
CA LEU A 92 6.86 -3.94 0.91
C LEU A 92 5.38 -4.07 1.29
N LEU A 93 4.49 -3.36 0.59
CA LEU A 93 3.04 -3.48 0.84
C LEU A 93 2.51 -4.88 0.51
N GLU A 94 2.99 -5.49 -0.57
CA GLU A 94 2.57 -6.83 -1.00
C GLU A 94 3.07 -7.90 -0.04
N GLN A 95 4.35 -7.86 0.35
CA GLN A 95 4.96 -8.90 1.20
C GLN A 95 4.49 -8.83 2.65
N GLU A 96 4.37 -7.63 3.23
CA GLU A 96 4.08 -7.51 4.65
C GLU A 96 2.58 -7.32 4.96
N TYR A 97 1.83 -6.77 4.02
CA TYR A 97 0.40 -6.47 4.24
C TYR A 97 -0.53 -7.15 3.23
N GLY A 98 0.01 -7.88 2.24
CA GLY A 98 -0.78 -8.52 1.19
C GLY A 98 -1.51 -7.53 0.29
N ILE A 99 -1.03 -6.28 0.20
CA ILE A 99 -1.66 -5.21 -0.59
C ILE A 99 -0.99 -5.09 -1.95
N SER A 100 -1.71 -5.44 -3.00
CA SER A 100 -1.25 -5.36 -4.39
C SER A 100 -1.90 -4.17 -5.11
N LEU A 101 -1.20 -3.04 -5.15
CA LEU A 101 -1.71 -1.81 -5.74
C LEU A 101 -1.79 -1.92 -7.28
N PRO A 102 -2.88 -1.44 -7.93
CA PRO A 102 -2.96 -1.28 -9.38
C PRO A 102 -1.83 -0.38 -9.92
N ARG A 103 -1.39 -0.67 -11.16
CA ARG A 103 -0.19 -0.01 -11.72
C ARG A 103 -0.25 1.52 -11.72
N ARG A 104 -1.42 2.11 -12.01
CA ARG A 104 -1.60 3.57 -12.01
C ARG A 104 -1.55 4.13 -10.60
N MET A 105 -2.17 3.43 -9.65
CA MET A 105 -2.13 3.79 -8.25
C MET A 105 -0.72 3.67 -7.64
N GLN A 106 0.10 2.71 -8.09
CA GLN A 106 1.51 2.63 -7.68
C GLN A 106 2.27 3.92 -8.00
N ILE A 107 1.98 4.55 -9.15
CA ILE A 107 2.59 5.81 -9.55
C ILE A 107 2.10 6.95 -8.64
N GLU A 108 0.80 7.04 -8.42
CA GLU A 108 0.20 8.06 -7.55
C GLU A 108 0.72 7.94 -6.11
N PHE A 109 0.66 6.74 -5.53
CA PHE A 109 1.10 6.52 -4.16
C PHE A 109 2.62 6.71 -3.98
N SER A 110 3.43 6.40 -4.99
CA SER A 110 4.87 6.66 -4.92
C SER A 110 5.19 8.16 -4.79
N GLN A 111 4.37 9.04 -5.39
CA GLN A 111 4.52 10.49 -5.22
C GLN A 111 4.16 10.94 -3.80
N VAL A 112 3.13 10.32 -3.20
CA VAL A 112 2.74 10.58 -1.80
C VAL A 112 3.86 10.17 -0.85
N VAL A 113 4.43 8.98 -1.03
CA VAL A 113 5.57 8.48 -0.23
C VAL A 113 6.79 9.37 -0.42
N GLN A 114 7.10 9.78 -1.66
CA GLN A 114 8.22 10.66 -1.94
C GLN A 114 8.07 12.01 -1.23
N ALA A 115 6.91 12.64 -1.32
CA ALA A 115 6.65 13.91 -0.65
C ALA A 115 6.83 13.80 0.88
N GLU A 116 6.39 12.69 1.48
CA GLU A 116 6.55 12.46 2.92
C GLU A 116 8.01 12.20 3.29
N THR A 117 8.75 11.38 2.52
CA THR A 117 10.18 11.15 2.76
C THR A 117 11.02 12.40 2.60
N ASP A 118 10.72 13.26 1.61
CA ASP A 118 11.39 14.55 1.42
C ASP A 118 11.11 15.50 2.60
N ARG A 119 9.88 15.48 3.13
CA ARG A 119 9.47 16.28 4.30
C ARG A 119 10.19 15.86 5.57
N VAL A 120 10.33 14.54 5.80
CA VAL A 120 10.92 13.98 7.03
C VAL A 120 12.43 13.89 6.93
N GLY A 121 13.00 13.73 5.74
CA GLY A 121 14.42 13.55 5.48
C GLY A 121 14.99 12.20 5.92
N LEU A 122 14.13 11.20 6.18
CA LEU A 122 14.48 9.87 6.67
C LEU A 122 13.88 8.78 5.79
N GLU A 123 14.46 7.60 5.87
CA GLU A 123 13.89 6.39 5.26
C GLU A 123 12.59 5.99 5.95
N MET A 124 11.67 5.41 5.18
CA MET A 124 10.40 4.88 5.70
C MET A 124 10.45 3.36 5.80
N THR A 125 9.99 2.86 6.92
CA THR A 125 9.73 1.43 7.13
C THR A 125 8.43 1.00 6.45
N ALA A 126 8.24 -0.31 6.24
CA ALA A 126 6.99 -0.86 5.71
C ALA A 126 5.77 -0.43 6.54
N GLN A 127 5.90 -0.41 7.87
CA GLN A 127 4.85 0.06 8.77
C GLN A 127 4.48 1.53 8.54
N GLN A 128 5.46 2.40 8.34
CA GLN A 128 5.22 3.83 8.06
C GLN A 128 4.58 4.04 6.69
N ILE A 129 5.00 3.26 5.67
CA ILE A 129 4.39 3.27 4.33
C ILE A 129 2.93 2.81 4.41
N TYR A 130 2.65 1.74 5.13
CA TYR A 130 1.29 1.27 5.35
C TYR A 130 0.43 2.29 6.11
N ALA A 131 0.98 2.90 7.18
CA ALA A 131 0.29 3.96 7.91
C ALA A 131 -0.02 5.18 7.02
N LEU A 132 0.88 5.53 6.10
CA LEU A 132 0.67 6.59 5.12
C LEU A 132 -0.43 6.21 4.11
N LEU A 133 -0.43 4.98 3.60
CA LEU A 133 -1.52 4.46 2.75
C LEU A 133 -2.86 4.52 3.49
N HIS A 134 -2.88 4.09 4.74
CA HIS A 134 -4.08 4.08 5.56
C HIS A 134 -4.62 5.51 5.79
N LYS A 135 -3.75 6.43 6.15
CA LYS A 135 -4.10 7.85 6.36
C LYS A 135 -4.65 8.49 5.08
N GLU A 136 -3.96 8.28 3.97
CA GLU A 136 -4.24 8.98 2.71
C GLU A 136 -5.47 8.43 1.98
N TYR A 137 -5.70 7.11 2.06
CA TYR A 137 -6.75 6.46 1.26
C TYR A 137 -7.86 5.83 2.12
N LEU A 138 -7.54 5.15 3.22
CA LEU A 138 -8.54 4.41 4.01
C LEU A 138 -9.25 5.29 5.04
N GLN A 139 -8.65 6.41 5.45
CA GLN A 139 -9.26 7.39 6.37
C GLN A 139 -9.85 8.62 5.67
N ALA A 140 -9.97 8.62 4.36
CA ALA A 140 -10.57 9.70 3.58
C ALA A 140 -12.11 9.71 3.73
N ASN A 141 -12.61 10.09 4.90
CA ASN A 141 -14.04 10.05 5.28
C ASN A 141 -14.73 11.43 5.26
N MET A 142 -14.10 12.44 4.68
CA MET A 142 -14.64 13.80 4.60
C MET A 142 -14.56 14.31 3.16
N PRO A 143 -15.58 15.01 2.65
CA PRO A 143 -16.80 15.42 3.36
C PRO A 143 -17.88 14.34 3.52
N TYR A 144 -17.76 13.18 2.84
CA TYR A 144 -18.77 12.13 2.82
C TYR A 144 -18.28 10.84 3.49
N ALA A 145 -18.95 10.42 4.58
CA ALA A 145 -18.68 9.15 5.24
C ALA A 145 -19.81 8.15 4.97
N LEU A 146 -19.47 6.99 4.40
CA LEU A 146 -20.40 5.88 4.26
C LEU A 146 -20.70 5.28 5.64
N VAL A 147 -21.96 5.36 6.09
CA VAL A 147 -22.42 4.81 7.37
C VAL A 147 -22.93 3.38 7.19
N SER A 148 -23.87 3.20 6.27
CA SER A 148 -24.46 1.89 5.98
C SER A 148 -24.92 1.81 4.53
N HIS A 149 -25.15 0.60 4.04
CA HIS A 149 -25.77 0.39 2.74
C HIS A 149 -26.72 -0.81 2.73
N ARG A 150 -27.69 -0.75 1.87
CA ARG A 150 -28.59 -1.86 1.53
C ARG A 150 -28.58 -2.05 0.02
N LEU A 151 -28.30 -3.27 -0.41
CA LEU A 151 -28.32 -3.67 -1.81
C LEU A 151 -29.46 -4.67 -2.02
N GLN A 152 -30.25 -4.45 -3.06
CA GLN A 152 -31.29 -5.37 -3.52
C GLN A 152 -31.02 -5.70 -4.98
N GLU A 153 -30.95 -6.99 -5.27
CA GLU A 153 -30.71 -7.49 -6.64
C GLU A 153 -31.97 -8.20 -7.15
N GLU A 154 -32.47 -7.78 -8.29
CA GLU A 154 -33.61 -8.38 -8.93
C GLU A 154 -33.43 -8.39 -10.46
N ASN A 155 -33.52 -9.57 -11.07
CA ASN A 155 -33.45 -9.79 -12.53
C ASN A 155 -32.22 -9.14 -13.19
N GLY A 156 -31.06 -9.20 -12.54
CA GLY A 156 -29.80 -8.64 -13.05
C GLY A 156 -29.65 -7.13 -12.86
N ASN A 157 -30.62 -6.47 -12.22
CA ASN A 157 -30.52 -5.08 -11.82
C ASN A 157 -30.26 -4.96 -10.32
N SER A 158 -29.48 -3.98 -9.94
CA SER A 158 -29.18 -3.66 -8.55
C SER A 158 -29.85 -2.35 -8.16
N ALA A 159 -30.47 -2.30 -6.98
CA ALA A 159 -30.95 -1.09 -6.37
C ALA A 159 -30.19 -0.88 -5.05
N VAL A 160 -29.63 0.30 -4.85
CA VAL A 160 -28.86 0.65 -3.65
C VAL A 160 -29.56 1.77 -2.87
N ASP A 161 -29.53 1.65 -1.54
CA ASP A 161 -29.86 2.71 -0.58
C ASP A 161 -28.64 2.84 0.33
N VAL A 162 -27.91 3.94 0.27
CA VAL A 162 -26.75 4.22 1.12
C VAL A 162 -27.07 5.34 2.08
N GLU A 163 -26.68 5.14 3.32
CA GLU A 163 -26.70 6.15 4.37
C GLU A 163 -25.32 6.81 4.43
N VAL A 164 -25.29 8.12 4.23
CA VAL A 164 -24.07 8.92 4.12
C VAL A 164 -24.12 10.04 5.14
N HIS A 165 -23.06 10.18 5.93
CA HIS A 165 -22.89 11.31 6.84
C HIS A 165 -22.07 12.41 6.14
N SER A 166 -22.60 13.63 6.11
CA SER A 166 -21.95 14.81 5.52
C SER A 166 -22.36 16.08 6.27
N GLU A 167 -21.40 16.94 6.60
CA GLU A 167 -21.62 18.25 7.23
C GLU A 167 -22.47 18.20 8.52
N GLY A 168 -22.37 17.10 9.28
CA GLY A 168 -23.13 16.90 10.51
C GLY A 168 -24.53 16.32 10.31
N GLU A 169 -24.96 16.07 9.08
CA GLU A 169 -26.25 15.49 8.73
C GLU A 169 -26.12 14.10 8.11
N THR A 170 -27.16 13.30 8.26
CA THR A 170 -27.27 12.00 7.60
C THR A 170 -28.18 12.10 6.40
N GLN A 171 -27.68 11.68 5.25
CA GLN A 171 -28.39 11.69 3.96
C GLN A 171 -28.60 10.26 3.48
N HIS A 172 -29.65 10.04 2.68
CA HIS A 172 -29.90 8.79 2.00
C HIS A 172 -29.81 8.99 0.49
N TRP A 173 -28.88 8.28 -0.13
CA TRP A 173 -28.71 8.29 -1.59
C TRP A 173 -29.22 6.97 -2.16
N ARG A 174 -30.11 7.06 -3.17
CA ARG A 174 -30.77 5.90 -3.78
C ARG A 174 -30.55 5.89 -5.28
N GLY A 175 -30.13 4.75 -5.80
CA GLY A 175 -29.90 4.59 -7.24
C GLY A 175 -30.16 3.17 -7.71
N LYS A 176 -30.21 3.01 -9.05
CA LYS A 176 -30.36 1.72 -9.71
C LYS A 176 -29.36 1.61 -10.86
N GLY A 177 -28.87 0.40 -11.12
CA GLY A 177 -27.93 0.11 -12.19
C GLY A 177 -27.84 -1.38 -12.48
N ASN A 178 -27.01 -1.77 -13.44
CA ASN A 178 -26.80 -3.18 -13.80
C ASN A 178 -25.92 -3.94 -12.75
N GLY A 179 -25.37 -3.23 -11.77
CA GLY A 179 -24.59 -3.78 -10.68
C GLY A 179 -24.44 -2.79 -9.54
N ALA A 180 -23.87 -3.22 -8.41
CA ALA A 180 -23.78 -2.44 -7.19
C ALA A 180 -23.07 -1.09 -7.36
N LEU A 181 -21.94 -1.06 -8.08
CA LEU A 181 -21.18 0.17 -8.33
C LEU A 181 -21.92 1.14 -9.23
N GLU A 182 -22.56 0.66 -10.31
CA GLU A 182 -23.35 1.51 -11.20
C GLU A 182 -24.56 2.09 -10.48
N ALA A 183 -25.23 1.28 -9.64
CA ALA A 183 -26.34 1.75 -8.82
C ALA A 183 -25.89 2.83 -7.82
N LEU A 184 -24.70 2.68 -7.21
CA LEU A 184 -24.13 3.69 -6.29
C LEU A 184 -23.76 4.98 -7.04
N VAL A 185 -23.12 4.88 -8.21
CA VAL A 185 -22.81 6.06 -9.05
C VAL A 185 -24.09 6.83 -9.41
N ALA A 186 -25.14 6.10 -9.81
CA ALA A 186 -26.46 6.71 -10.11
C ALA A 186 -27.17 7.33 -8.90
N ALA A 187 -26.79 6.92 -7.68
CA ALA A 187 -27.33 7.48 -6.44
C ALA A 187 -26.63 8.78 -6.01
N MET A 188 -25.41 9.03 -6.50
CA MET A 188 -24.59 10.16 -6.05
C MET A 188 -25.14 11.49 -6.54
N PRO A 189 -25.11 12.54 -5.69
CA PRO A 189 -25.52 13.90 -6.09
C PRO A 189 -24.45 14.65 -6.89
N ILE A 190 -23.32 14.00 -7.16
CA ILE A 190 -22.14 14.56 -7.83
C ILE A 190 -21.87 13.73 -9.07
N ASP A 191 -21.53 14.39 -10.18
CA ASP A 191 -21.14 13.71 -11.42
C ASP A 191 -19.79 12.99 -11.24
N VAL A 192 -19.81 11.68 -11.34
CA VAL A 192 -18.63 10.82 -11.17
C VAL A 192 -18.56 9.75 -12.26
N GLU A 193 -17.36 9.45 -12.68
CA GLU A 193 -17.08 8.40 -13.68
C GLU A 193 -16.00 7.45 -13.14
N ILE A 194 -16.31 6.14 -13.07
CA ILE A 194 -15.33 5.11 -12.72
C ILE A 194 -14.47 4.83 -13.96
N MET A 195 -13.17 5.11 -13.85
CA MET A 195 -12.18 4.93 -14.92
C MET A 195 -11.53 3.55 -14.89
N ASP A 196 -11.35 2.99 -13.69
CA ASP A 196 -10.76 1.66 -13.48
C ASP A 196 -11.22 1.08 -12.14
N TYR A 197 -11.34 -0.25 -12.09
CA TYR A 197 -11.71 -1.00 -10.90
C TYR A 197 -10.87 -2.27 -10.81
N ASN A 198 -10.28 -2.47 -9.63
CA ASN A 198 -9.50 -3.67 -9.30
C ASN A 198 -9.83 -4.13 -7.89
N GLU A 199 -9.73 -5.43 -7.66
CA GLU A 199 -9.92 -6.04 -6.35
C GLU A 199 -9.03 -7.26 -6.15
N HIS A 200 -8.71 -7.57 -4.90
CA HIS A 200 -8.08 -8.84 -4.54
C HIS A 200 -8.36 -9.18 -3.07
N ALA A 201 -8.10 -10.42 -2.69
CA ALA A 201 -8.21 -10.87 -1.31
C ALA A 201 -6.91 -10.58 -0.53
N ILE A 202 -7.04 -10.05 0.69
CA ILE A 202 -5.95 -9.93 1.66
C ILE A 202 -6.11 -11.06 2.67
N GLY A 203 -5.09 -11.92 2.78
CA GLY A 203 -5.11 -13.10 3.62
C GLY A 203 -5.75 -14.32 2.93
N ALA A 204 -6.03 -15.36 3.70
CA ALA A 204 -6.55 -16.62 3.19
C ALA A 204 -7.71 -17.14 4.05
N GLY A 205 -8.56 -17.98 3.45
CA GLY A 205 -9.69 -18.64 4.13
C GLY A 205 -10.90 -17.71 4.32
N THR A 206 -11.78 -18.10 5.25
CA THR A 206 -13.08 -17.44 5.49
C THR A 206 -12.97 -16.07 6.17
N HIS A 207 -11.79 -15.70 6.66
CA HIS A 207 -11.51 -14.40 7.29
C HIS A 207 -10.69 -13.48 6.39
N ALA A 208 -10.51 -13.83 5.10
CA ALA A 208 -9.88 -12.96 4.13
C ALA A 208 -10.71 -11.68 3.98
N LYS A 209 -10.01 -10.53 3.91
CA LYS A 209 -10.64 -9.26 3.58
C LYS A 209 -10.51 -8.99 2.08
N ALA A 210 -11.46 -8.29 1.52
CA ALA A 210 -11.35 -7.77 0.17
C ALA A 210 -10.70 -6.39 0.22
N ALA A 211 -9.73 -6.15 -0.66
CA ALA A 211 -9.22 -4.82 -0.99
C ALA A 211 -9.77 -4.42 -2.35
N ALA A 212 -10.44 -3.28 -2.42
CA ALA A 212 -10.96 -2.70 -3.65
C ALA A 212 -10.24 -1.37 -3.95
N TYR A 213 -9.99 -1.13 -5.23
CA TYR A 213 -9.31 0.05 -5.76
C TYR A 213 -10.15 0.65 -6.87
N ILE A 214 -10.45 1.93 -6.79
CA ILE A 214 -11.23 2.64 -7.82
C ILE A 214 -10.43 3.86 -8.28
N GLU A 215 -10.24 3.99 -9.60
CA GLU A 215 -9.83 5.23 -10.24
C GLU A 215 -11.09 6.00 -10.62
N LEU A 216 -11.33 7.15 -10.01
CA LEU A 216 -12.56 7.95 -10.15
C LEU A 216 -12.25 9.32 -10.73
N ARG A 217 -13.03 9.74 -11.71
CA ARG A 217 -13.09 11.12 -12.19
C ARG A 217 -14.31 11.80 -11.58
N VAL A 218 -14.15 12.97 -10.98
CA VAL A 218 -15.20 13.76 -10.34
C VAL A 218 -15.36 15.07 -11.09
N ALA A 219 -16.55 15.39 -11.55
CA ALA A 219 -16.91 16.63 -12.27
C ALA A 219 -15.95 16.96 -13.43
N GLY A 220 -15.47 15.95 -14.16
CA GLY A 220 -14.55 16.12 -15.30
C GLY A 220 -13.09 16.42 -14.92
N GLU A 221 -12.74 16.49 -13.64
CA GLU A 221 -11.39 16.75 -13.13
C GLU A 221 -10.43 15.57 -13.36
N ARG A 222 -9.17 15.74 -12.95
CA ARG A 222 -8.16 14.69 -13.04
C ARG A 222 -8.56 13.48 -12.19
N PRO A 223 -8.52 12.26 -12.74
CA PRO A 223 -8.83 11.06 -11.97
C PRO A 223 -7.92 10.87 -10.77
N VAL A 224 -8.47 10.36 -9.67
CA VAL A 224 -7.78 10.01 -8.43
C VAL A 224 -8.16 8.60 -8.00
N HIS A 225 -7.27 7.95 -7.26
CA HIS A 225 -7.56 6.62 -6.71
C HIS A 225 -8.16 6.69 -5.31
N GLY A 226 -9.04 5.73 -5.01
CA GLY A 226 -9.52 5.44 -3.68
C GLY A 226 -9.36 3.96 -3.35
N VAL A 227 -9.26 3.66 -2.07
CA VAL A 227 -9.09 2.30 -1.54
C VAL A 227 -10.14 2.02 -0.49
N GLY A 228 -10.69 0.81 -0.54
CA GLY A 228 -11.56 0.28 0.50
C GLY A 228 -11.15 -1.13 0.89
N VAL A 229 -11.21 -1.44 2.18
CA VAL A 229 -10.93 -2.76 2.72
C VAL A 229 -12.07 -3.16 3.64
N ASP A 230 -12.64 -4.33 3.40
CA ASP A 230 -13.70 -4.90 4.22
C ASP A 230 -13.77 -6.43 4.04
N GLU A 231 -14.44 -7.14 4.92
CA GLU A 231 -14.75 -8.56 4.75
C GLU A 231 -15.77 -8.79 3.63
N ASN A 232 -16.63 -7.79 3.38
CA ASN A 232 -17.61 -7.79 2.30
C ASN A 232 -17.07 -6.98 1.11
N ILE A 233 -16.97 -7.63 -0.06
CA ILE A 233 -16.42 -7.00 -1.27
C ILE A 233 -17.22 -5.77 -1.73
N THR A 234 -18.55 -5.80 -1.61
CA THR A 234 -19.40 -4.66 -1.96
C THR A 234 -19.13 -3.47 -1.04
N THR A 235 -18.98 -3.71 0.26
CA THR A 235 -18.62 -2.68 1.23
C THR A 235 -17.23 -2.13 0.94
N ALA A 236 -16.24 -2.99 0.63
CA ALA A 236 -14.90 -2.56 0.23
C ALA A 236 -14.94 -1.67 -1.01
N SER A 237 -15.71 -2.05 -2.04
CA SER A 237 -15.88 -1.29 -3.28
C SER A 237 -16.55 0.06 -3.03
N PHE A 238 -17.57 0.11 -2.21
CA PHE A 238 -18.23 1.38 -1.84
C PHE A 238 -17.29 2.30 -1.07
N ARG A 239 -16.54 1.77 -0.10
CA ARG A 239 -15.51 2.54 0.61
C ARG A 239 -14.43 3.07 -0.33
N ALA A 240 -14.00 2.28 -1.30
CA ALA A 240 -13.03 2.73 -2.32
C ALA A 240 -13.57 3.91 -3.12
N LEU A 241 -14.85 3.86 -3.51
CA LEU A 241 -15.49 4.95 -4.25
C LEU A 241 -15.61 6.22 -3.40
N PHE A 242 -16.06 6.12 -2.14
CA PHE A 242 -16.11 7.25 -1.22
C PHE A 242 -14.72 7.82 -0.91
N SER A 243 -13.70 6.97 -0.77
CA SER A 243 -12.31 7.39 -0.62
C SER A 243 -11.84 8.22 -1.81
N ALA A 244 -12.07 7.76 -3.04
CA ALA A 244 -11.70 8.49 -4.24
C ALA A 244 -12.46 9.84 -4.37
N LEU A 245 -13.78 9.84 -4.09
CA LEU A 245 -14.60 11.06 -4.10
C LEU A 245 -14.05 12.10 -3.13
N ASN A 246 -13.86 11.73 -1.87
CA ASN A 246 -13.38 12.64 -0.83
C ASN A 246 -11.99 13.19 -1.13
N ARG A 247 -11.08 12.35 -1.63
CA ARG A 247 -9.73 12.78 -2.04
C ARG A 247 -9.77 13.75 -3.21
N SER A 248 -10.65 13.52 -4.20
CA SER A 248 -10.82 14.46 -5.30
C SER A 248 -11.31 15.82 -4.82
N LEU A 249 -12.32 15.86 -3.96
CA LEU A 249 -12.87 17.10 -3.41
C LEU A 249 -11.83 17.85 -2.56
N SER A 250 -11.12 17.16 -1.67
CA SER A 250 -10.04 17.78 -0.88
C SER A 250 -8.92 18.38 -1.73
N GLN A 251 -8.59 17.75 -2.88
CA GLN A 251 -7.60 18.31 -3.81
C GLN A 251 -8.11 19.54 -4.57
N GLN A 252 -9.43 19.64 -4.82
CA GLN A 252 -10.05 20.82 -5.43
C GLN A 252 -10.03 21.99 -4.46
N ASP A 253 -10.41 21.78 -3.19
CA ASP A 253 -10.37 22.80 -2.15
C ASP A 253 -8.97 23.34 -1.93
N ALA A 254 -7.95 22.47 -1.91
CA ALA A 254 -6.55 22.88 -1.77
C ALA A 254 -6.01 23.68 -2.98
N LYS A 255 -6.62 23.57 -4.17
CA LYS A 255 -6.25 24.39 -5.34
C LYS A 255 -6.97 25.74 -5.36
N ALA A 256 -8.13 25.84 -4.68
CA ALA A 256 -8.95 27.04 -4.62
C ALA A 256 -8.52 27.99 -3.50
N ALA A 257 -7.76 27.50 -2.51
CA ALA A 257 -7.23 28.27 -1.36
C ALA A 257 -5.85 28.86 -1.68
#